data_725e58644022b043a27ce64b9cf5aeea
#
_entry.id   725e58644022b043a27ce64b9cf5aeea
#
_cell.length_a   1.000
_cell.length_b   1.000
_cell.length_c   1.000
_cell.angle_alpha   90.00
_cell.angle_beta   90.00
_cell.angle_gamma   90.00
#
_symmetry.space_group_name_H-M   'P 1'
#
loop_
_entity.id
_entity.type
_entity.pdbx_description
1 polymer ?
#
loop_
_entity_poly.entity_id
_entity_poly.type
_entity_poly.pdbx_seq_one_letter_code
_entity_poly.pdbx_strand_id
1 'polypeptide(L)'
;MHRCLLIASSLLLAGCEAPPGEAAAIPGDAGVRTIAQVQGSGARSPLEGGQVTVEGVVSANFSKGLGGVFLQSGADDGDPATAEGLFLPRQPDAEPRLRRGDRVRATGQVVEQGEGEQTLTALDAGTVEVMGRGDVVPRVVTQAPASAAGWESLEGELLAIAAPLTVTGNDGLARYGELFTSFGGRLYSPTEVAAPGAEAQAIAAENARLSLRLDDARSGQDPKTMWFLPGEWNDAAPLRTGSVITGVQGVLDQRFGSHRLQLTEAIGAIQQAPRPVAPTVPGDRRIAGFNVLNLFNGDGSGGGFPTDRGAATPADHARQVAKLVAALQALDPDLAALMELENDGFGPASSLAQFVAALNAAGPHGDWRFVDSGEGPGSNAIRVGIIYRSSRFKAVGKPASLAEGPFERASRAPLAQAFRAGGGPVFVVVANHFKSKGGCDNATGGDADSGDGQACFNATRVDSARRLNEWLATDPTGTSPEGALVIGDLNAHAQEDPLRLLYSRGWQDAFALAKAERPYSFVWAGRSARLDHALLDAGLAGRLRGVAEWHANADESDRFDYRRDRDGDPWRASDHDPMLLGLDLAR
;
A
#
# COMPACT_ATOMS: atom_id res chain seq x y z
N MET A 1 29.46 -58.34 6.03
CA MET A 1 30.66 -58.93 6.67
C MET A 1 31.71 -57.89 6.86
N HIS A 2 32.30 -57.82 8.07
CA HIS A 2 33.41 -56.98 8.56
C HIS A 2 33.10 -55.49 8.75
N ARG A 3 32.86 -54.99 9.90
CA ARG A 3 33.45 -54.88 11.28
C ARG A 3 34.78 -54.15 11.33
N CYS A 4 34.71 -53.11 12.19
CA CYS A 4 35.73 -52.54 13.10
C CYS A 4 36.51 -51.32 12.52
N LEU A 5 36.85 -50.27 13.25
CA LEU A 5 37.04 -50.06 14.70
C LEU A 5 37.06 -48.57 15.01
N LEU A 6 36.53 -48.19 16.16
CA LEU A 6 36.60 -46.90 16.82
C LEU A 6 38.05 -46.64 17.34
N ILE A 7 38.49 -45.36 17.24
CA ILE A 7 39.43 -44.82 18.25
C ILE A 7 38.91 -43.45 18.66
N ALA A 8 38.48 -43.36 19.93
CA ALA A 8 38.16 -42.16 20.64
C ALA A 8 39.41 -41.57 21.23
N SER A 9 39.70 -40.29 21.01
CA SER A 9 40.65 -39.50 21.76
C SER A 9 39.90 -38.38 22.49
N SER A 10 39.76 -38.57 23.80
CA SER A 10 39.17 -37.63 24.72
C SER A 10 40.20 -36.54 25.06
N LEU A 11 39.93 -35.28 24.68
CA LEU A 11 40.54 -34.10 25.27
C LEU A 11 39.53 -33.50 26.24
N LEU A 12 39.81 -33.60 27.53
CA LEU A 12 39.15 -32.84 28.58
C LEU A 12 39.59 -31.37 28.48
N LEU A 13 38.67 -30.49 28.09
CA LEU A 13 38.73 -29.07 28.36
C LEU A 13 37.78 -28.79 29.52
N ALA A 14 38.35 -28.47 30.66
CA ALA A 14 37.61 -27.96 31.82
C ALA A 14 37.11 -26.54 31.47
N GLY A 15 35.85 -26.45 31.12
CA GLY A 15 35.10 -25.20 31.03
C GLY A 15 34.56 -24.85 32.42
N CYS A 16 34.96 -23.74 32.98
CA CYS A 16 34.28 -23.15 34.13
C CYS A 16 32.88 -22.71 33.65
N GLU A 17 31.86 -23.48 33.94
CA GLU A 17 30.47 -23.03 33.89
C GLU A 17 30.29 -22.03 35.04
N ALA A 18 30.06 -20.76 34.66
CA ALA A 18 29.47 -19.80 35.59
C ALA A 18 28.05 -20.32 35.94
N PRO A 19 27.64 -20.26 37.19
CA PRO A 19 26.30 -20.67 37.58
C PRO A 19 25.29 -19.80 36.83
N PRO A 20 24.13 -20.34 36.40
CA PRO A 20 23.04 -19.53 35.86
C PRO A 20 22.68 -18.50 36.92
N GLY A 21 22.79 -17.22 36.56
CA GLY A 21 22.35 -16.15 37.44
C GLY A 21 20.89 -16.44 37.79
N GLU A 22 20.59 -16.70 39.03
CA GLU A 22 19.25 -16.66 39.57
C GLU A 22 18.68 -15.29 39.20
N ALA A 23 17.65 -15.31 38.34
CA ALA A 23 16.78 -14.16 38.16
C ALA A 23 16.31 -13.79 39.57
N ALA A 24 16.76 -12.66 40.10
CA ALA A 24 16.39 -12.19 41.39
C ALA A 24 14.87 -12.08 41.41
N ALA A 25 14.24 -12.98 42.18
CA ALA A 25 12.81 -12.86 42.49
C ALA A 25 12.64 -11.48 43.14
N ILE A 26 11.94 -10.58 42.47
CA ILE A 26 11.58 -9.28 43.00
C ILE A 26 10.70 -9.55 44.22
N PRO A 27 11.11 -9.14 45.44
CA PRO A 27 10.28 -9.31 46.63
C PRO A 27 8.96 -8.57 46.40
N GLY A 28 7.85 -9.17 46.82
CA GLY A 28 6.50 -8.64 46.69
C GLY A 28 6.24 -7.40 47.54
N ASP A 29 6.96 -6.32 47.29
CA ASP A 29 6.64 -5.00 47.79
C ASP A 29 6.02 -4.20 46.65
N ALA A 30 4.70 -4.02 46.70
CA ALA A 30 3.94 -3.17 45.79
C ALA A 30 4.22 -1.67 46.05
N GLY A 31 5.51 -1.29 46.09
CA GLY A 31 5.93 0.10 46.25
C GLY A 31 5.35 0.96 45.12
N VAL A 32 5.04 2.20 45.41
CA VAL A 32 4.62 3.18 44.39
C VAL A 32 5.81 3.41 43.44
N ARG A 33 5.58 3.16 42.14
CA ARG A 33 6.54 3.41 41.06
C ARG A 33 6.05 4.56 40.21
N THR A 34 6.95 5.33 39.62
CA THR A 34 6.59 6.29 38.60
C THR A 34 6.22 5.53 37.29
N ILE A 35 5.42 6.13 36.45
CA ILE A 35 5.08 5.56 35.12
C ILE A 35 6.39 5.37 34.31
N ALA A 36 7.29 6.34 34.32
CA ALA A 36 8.60 6.26 33.67
C ALA A 36 9.44 5.06 34.16
N GLN A 37 9.42 4.72 35.46
CA GLN A 37 10.08 3.52 35.97
C GLN A 37 9.42 2.22 35.49
N VAL A 38 8.12 2.24 35.24
CA VAL A 38 7.39 1.09 34.66
C VAL A 38 7.71 0.96 33.18
N GLN A 39 7.69 2.04 32.43
CA GLN A 39 8.04 2.06 31.01
C GLN A 39 9.51 1.65 30.77
N GLY A 40 10.44 2.26 31.48
CA GLY A 40 11.86 2.14 31.19
C GLY A 40 12.23 2.86 29.88
N SER A 41 13.42 2.57 29.35
CA SER A 41 13.98 3.20 28.14
C SER A 41 14.08 2.22 26.94
N GLY A 42 13.48 1.04 27.03
CA GLY A 42 13.49 0.02 25.99
C GLY A 42 12.09 -0.28 25.48
N ALA A 43 12.00 -1.10 24.45
CA ALA A 43 10.72 -1.52 23.85
C ALA A 43 9.85 -2.42 24.75
N ARG A 44 10.33 -2.79 25.91
CA ARG A 44 9.62 -3.56 26.92
C ARG A 44 9.97 -3.05 28.32
N SER A 45 8.97 -3.09 29.19
CA SER A 45 9.15 -2.71 30.60
C SER A 45 10.22 -3.54 31.32
N PRO A 46 11.14 -2.91 32.02
CA PRO A 46 12.08 -3.62 32.91
C PRO A 46 11.38 -4.28 34.11
N LEU A 47 10.11 -3.95 34.35
CA LEU A 47 9.29 -4.48 35.45
C LEU A 47 8.21 -5.47 34.94
N GLU A 48 8.31 -5.95 33.71
CA GLU A 48 7.37 -6.93 33.17
C GLU A 48 7.20 -8.14 34.10
N GLY A 49 5.96 -8.54 34.33
CA GLY A 49 5.57 -9.63 35.24
C GLY A 49 5.56 -9.22 36.72
N GLY A 50 6.11 -8.06 37.09
CA GLY A 50 6.15 -7.54 38.45
C GLY A 50 4.83 -6.90 38.87
N GLN A 51 4.57 -6.93 40.20
CA GLN A 51 3.47 -6.19 40.84
C GLN A 51 3.91 -4.79 41.21
N VAL A 52 3.19 -3.79 40.75
CA VAL A 52 3.49 -2.38 41.04
C VAL A 52 2.23 -1.61 41.41
N THR A 53 2.43 -0.49 42.08
CA THR A 53 1.41 0.55 42.26
C THR A 53 1.89 1.80 41.53
N VAL A 54 1.02 2.37 40.70
CA VAL A 54 1.29 3.64 39.98
C VAL A 54 0.24 4.68 40.33
N GLU A 55 0.62 5.95 40.27
CA GLU A 55 -0.29 7.08 40.28
C GLU A 55 -0.17 7.83 38.96
N GLY A 56 -1.34 8.23 38.40
CA GLY A 56 -1.39 9.00 37.17
C GLY A 56 -2.74 9.69 37.00
N VAL A 57 -2.84 10.51 35.97
CA VAL A 57 -4.09 11.17 35.58
C VAL A 57 -4.58 10.53 34.28
N VAL A 58 -5.87 10.19 34.20
CA VAL A 58 -6.47 9.64 33.00
C VAL A 58 -6.38 10.66 31.86
N SER A 59 -5.53 10.39 30.87
CA SER A 59 -5.34 11.23 29.67
C SER A 59 -6.42 10.97 28.61
N ALA A 60 -6.85 9.70 28.48
CA ALA A 60 -7.92 9.32 27.57
C ALA A 60 -8.66 8.07 28.07
N ASN A 61 -9.96 7.97 27.73
CA ASN A 61 -10.74 6.77 27.99
C ASN A 61 -11.23 6.18 26.67
N PHE A 62 -10.62 5.08 26.25
CA PHE A 62 -10.97 4.29 25.08
C PHE A 62 -11.51 2.90 25.45
N SER A 63 -12.06 2.74 26.65
CA SER A 63 -12.57 1.45 27.13
C SER A 63 -13.60 0.80 26.18
N LYS A 64 -14.42 1.61 25.50
CA LYS A 64 -15.41 1.12 24.52
C LYS A 64 -14.82 0.72 23.17
N GLY A 65 -13.68 1.30 22.77
CA GLY A 65 -13.05 1.07 21.49
C GLY A 65 -11.84 0.16 21.58
N LEU A 66 -10.93 0.46 22.51
CA LEU A 66 -9.63 -0.22 22.65
C LEU A 66 -9.51 -1.07 23.92
N GLY A 67 -10.58 -1.13 24.73
CA GLY A 67 -10.62 -1.97 25.93
C GLY A 67 -9.82 -1.41 27.11
N GLY A 68 -9.58 -0.10 27.21
CA GLY A 68 -8.83 0.48 28.32
C GLY A 68 -8.80 2.00 28.35
N VAL A 69 -8.02 2.50 29.28
CA VAL A 69 -7.75 3.92 29.47
C VAL A 69 -6.24 4.15 29.47
N PHE A 70 -5.81 5.36 29.13
CA PHE A 70 -4.41 5.77 29.29
C PHE A 70 -4.28 6.67 30.51
N LEU A 71 -3.20 6.41 31.28
CA LEU A 71 -2.76 7.25 32.39
C LEU A 71 -1.52 8.02 31.94
N GLN A 72 -1.34 9.21 32.46
CA GLN A 72 -0.14 10.01 32.26
C GLN A 72 0.35 10.53 33.61
N SER A 73 1.66 10.57 33.81
CA SER A 73 2.29 11.18 34.97
C SER A 73 1.86 12.64 35.13
N GLY A 74 1.71 13.08 36.38
CA GLY A 74 1.43 14.48 36.68
C GLY A 74 2.64 15.41 36.50
N ALA A 75 3.85 14.86 36.41
CA ALA A 75 5.09 15.56 36.18
C ALA A 75 6.05 14.69 35.34
N ASP A 76 6.77 15.31 34.41
CA ASP A 76 7.83 14.72 33.60
C ASP A 76 9.04 14.47 34.51
N ASP A 77 9.69 13.31 34.42
CA ASP A 77 10.89 12.98 35.19
C ASP A 77 12.16 13.65 34.65
N GLY A 78 12.06 14.26 33.46
CA GLY A 78 13.12 14.96 32.75
C GLY A 78 14.04 14.05 31.96
N ASP A 79 13.78 12.74 31.88
CA ASP A 79 14.52 11.80 31.05
C ASP A 79 13.78 11.64 29.69
N PRO A 80 14.36 12.12 28.59
CA PRO A 80 13.71 12.00 27.27
C PRO A 80 13.67 10.55 26.73
N ALA A 81 14.32 9.61 27.41
CA ALA A 81 14.34 8.20 26.99
C ALA A 81 13.19 7.37 27.59
N THR A 82 12.46 7.91 28.57
CA THR A 82 11.35 7.23 29.24
C THR A 82 10.02 7.88 28.89
N ALA A 83 8.98 7.07 28.72
CA ALA A 83 7.63 7.56 28.47
C ALA A 83 6.89 7.83 29.79
N GLU A 84 6.04 8.85 29.79
CA GLU A 84 5.20 9.23 30.94
C GLU A 84 3.76 8.74 30.81
N GLY A 85 3.46 7.89 29.85
CA GLY A 85 2.16 7.29 29.58
C GLY A 85 2.10 5.81 29.94
N LEU A 86 0.93 5.29 30.30
CA LEU A 86 0.72 3.87 30.60
C LEU A 86 -0.69 3.43 30.24
N PHE A 87 -0.83 2.30 29.55
CA PHE A 87 -2.13 1.72 29.24
C PHE A 87 -2.67 0.92 30.44
N LEU A 88 -3.94 1.12 30.74
CA LEU A 88 -4.66 0.39 31.78
C LEU A 88 -5.83 -0.36 31.12
N PRO A 89 -5.73 -1.68 30.86
CA PRO A 89 -6.83 -2.49 30.35
C PRO A 89 -8.04 -2.38 31.26
N ARG A 90 -9.22 -2.05 30.69
CA ARG A 90 -10.41 -1.83 31.49
C ARG A 90 -11.68 -1.92 30.69
N GLN A 91 -12.64 -2.71 31.17
CA GLN A 91 -13.95 -2.82 30.55
C GLN A 91 -14.77 -1.51 30.73
N PRO A 92 -15.71 -1.20 29.81
CA PRO A 92 -16.48 0.05 29.86
C PRO A 92 -17.35 0.22 31.09
N ASP A 93 -17.76 -0.88 31.69
CA ASP A 93 -18.63 -0.95 32.87
C ASP A 93 -17.90 -1.19 34.19
N ALA A 94 -16.55 -1.31 34.14
CA ALA A 94 -15.75 -1.53 35.33
C ALA A 94 -15.81 -0.31 36.29
N GLU A 95 -16.00 -0.60 37.58
CA GLU A 95 -16.02 0.44 38.63
C GLU A 95 -14.63 0.59 39.28
N PRO A 96 -14.22 1.80 39.69
CA PRO A 96 -14.92 3.08 39.44
C PRO A 96 -14.87 3.45 37.97
N ARG A 97 -15.93 4.11 37.45
CA ARG A 97 -15.91 4.62 36.06
C ARG A 97 -14.96 5.79 35.95
N LEU A 98 -13.92 5.60 35.10
CA LEU A 98 -12.89 6.60 34.91
C LEU A 98 -13.23 7.60 33.80
N ARG A 99 -12.86 8.85 34.00
CA ARG A 99 -13.01 9.95 33.03
C ARG A 99 -11.69 10.68 32.86
N ARG A 100 -11.45 11.27 31.69
CA ARG A 100 -10.30 12.16 31.48
C ARG A 100 -10.20 13.19 32.62
N GLY A 101 -9.02 13.33 33.17
CA GLY A 101 -8.73 14.19 34.30
C GLY A 101 -8.95 13.54 35.70
N ASP A 102 -9.39 12.28 35.78
CA ASP A 102 -9.40 11.58 37.09
C ASP A 102 -7.96 11.23 37.46
N ARG A 103 -7.54 11.63 38.66
CA ARG A 103 -6.29 11.18 39.27
C ARG A 103 -6.54 9.85 39.95
N VAL A 104 -5.79 8.84 39.56
CA VAL A 104 -5.99 7.47 40.01
C VAL A 104 -4.72 6.88 40.59
N ARG A 105 -4.90 5.95 41.54
CA ARG A 105 -3.90 5.00 41.99
C ARG A 105 -4.33 3.61 41.50
N ALA A 106 -3.47 2.93 40.76
CA ALA A 106 -3.72 1.61 40.23
C ALA A 106 -2.63 0.63 40.69
N THR A 107 -3.02 -0.56 41.16
CA THR A 107 -2.14 -1.63 41.56
C THR A 107 -2.40 -2.87 40.77
N GLY A 108 -1.37 -3.45 40.15
CA GLY A 108 -1.50 -4.63 39.34
C GLY A 108 -0.17 -5.15 38.79
N GLN A 109 -0.27 -6.09 37.85
CA GLN A 109 0.88 -6.68 37.19
C GLN A 109 1.23 -5.89 35.92
N VAL A 110 2.50 -5.63 35.72
CA VAL A 110 3.00 -5.06 34.46
C VAL A 110 3.00 -6.15 33.40
N VAL A 111 2.40 -5.85 32.27
CA VAL A 111 2.27 -6.78 31.13
C VAL A 111 2.61 -6.06 29.81
N GLU A 112 3.12 -6.82 28.85
CA GLU A 112 3.37 -6.34 27.50
C GLU A 112 2.30 -6.89 26.54
N GLN A 113 1.61 -6.01 25.84
CA GLN A 113 0.57 -6.37 24.87
C GLN A 113 1.13 -6.26 23.45
N GLY A 114 1.34 -7.39 22.77
CA GLY A 114 1.90 -7.43 21.41
C GLY A 114 2.88 -8.56 21.24
N GLU A 115 3.68 -8.51 20.18
CA GLU A 115 4.69 -9.53 19.86
C GLU A 115 6.07 -8.90 19.64
N GLY A 116 7.11 -9.59 20.10
CA GLY A 116 8.51 -9.18 19.94
C GLY A 116 8.82 -7.85 20.65
N GLU A 117 9.33 -6.89 19.89
CA GLU A 117 9.63 -5.51 20.34
C GLU A 117 8.49 -4.52 20.01
N GLN A 118 7.40 -5.01 19.41
CA GLN A 118 6.23 -4.19 19.04
C GLN A 118 5.13 -4.39 20.06
N THR A 119 5.38 -3.97 21.28
CA THR A 119 4.48 -4.14 22.42
C THR A 119 4.03 -2.80 22.97
N LEU A 120 2.91 -2.83 23.68
CA LEU A 120 2.38 -1.73 24.49
C LEU A 120 2.52 -2.12 25.94
N THR A 121 3.27 -1.35 26.70
CA THR A 121 3.38 -1.53 28.16
C THR A 121 2.05 -1.21 28.82
N ALA A 122 1.53 -2.15 29.61
CA ALA A 122 0.24 -2.03 30.26
C ALA A 122 0.30 -2.48 31.73
N LEU A 123 -0.62 -1.96 32.54
CA LEU A 123 -0.83 -2.44 33.91
C LEU A 123 -2.15 -3.19 33.99
N ASP A 124 -2.10 -4.51 34.12
CA ASP A 124 -3.28 -5.32 34.42
C ASP A 124 -3.67 -5.14 35.91
N ALA A 125 -4.49 -4.14 36.14
CA ALA A 125 -4.77 -3.65 37.48
C ALA A 125 -5.86 -4.46 38.20
N GLY A 126 -5.51 -5.09 39.29
CA GLY A 126 -6.47 -5.72 40.21
C GLY A 126 -7.25 -4.69 41.04
N THR A 127 -6.67 -3.54 41.33
CA THR A 127 -7.34 -2.45 42.05
C THR A 127 -7.11 -1.10 41.41
N VAL A 128 -8.15 -0.26 41.39
CA VAL A 128 -8.09 1.12 40.88
C VAL A 128 -8.90 2.02 41.84
N GLU A 129 -8.24 3.07 42.31
CA GLU A 129 -8.86 4.05 43.23
C GLU A 129 -8.80 5.44 42.62
N VAL A 130 -9.92 6.19 42.64
CA VAL A 130 -9.96 7.59 42.24
C VAL A 130 -9.54 8.46 43.41
N MET A 131 -8.43 9.16 43.28
CA MET A 131 -7.81 9.99 44.31
C MET A 131 -8.26 11.46 44.24
N GLY A 132 -8.95 11.84 43.15
CA GLY A 132 -9.40 13.21 42.91
C GLY A 132 -9.31 13.60 41.43
N ARG A 133 -9.02 14.87 41.16
CA ARG A 133 -8.86 15.41 39.79
C ARG A 133 -7.45 15.91 39.60
N GLY A 134 -7.00 15.85 38.36
CA GLY A 134 -5.72 16.37 37.90
C GLY A 134 -5.80 16.88 36.47
N ASP A 135 -4.87 17.71 36.09
CA ASP A 135 -4.73 18.20 34.73
C ASP A 135 -3.77 17.30 33.92
N VAL A 136 -4.09 17.07 32.66
CA VAL A 136 -3.20 16.42 31.69
C VAL A 136 -2.83 17.45 30.63
N VAL A 137 -1.55 17.79 30.57
CA VAL A 137 -1.00 18.69 29.57
C VAL A 137 -0.44 17.85 28.43
N PRO A 138 -0.91 18.03 27.18
CA PRO A 138 -0.34 17.31 26.05
C PRO A 138 1.15 17.68 25.85
N ARG A 139 1.99 16.68 25.57
CA ARG A 139 3.36 16.92 25.13
C ARG A 139 3.34 17.45 23.69
N VAL A 140 4.02 18.57 23.46
CA VAL A 140 4.05 19.21 22.14
C VAL A 140 5.13 18.57 21.28
N VAL A 141 4.72 18.01 20.13
CA VAL A 141 5.61 17.41 19.14
C VAL A 141 5.69 18.32 17.91
N THR A 142 6.87 18.92 17.69
CA THR A 142 7.13 19.88 16.59
C THR A 142 7.78 19.22 15.37
N GLN A 143 8.31 18.02 15.50
CA GLN A 143 8.96 17.25 14.44
C GLN A 143 8.94 15.76 14.79
N ALA A 144 9.16 14.89 13.82
CA ALA A 144 9.32 13.46 14.07
C ALA A 144 10.52 13.20 15.00
N PRO A 145 10.49 12.14 15.83
CA PRO A 145 11.62 11.70 16.64
C PRO A 145 12.90 11.50 15.80
N ALA A 146 14.06 11.46 16.45
CA ALA A 146 15.34 11.29 15.77
C ALA A 146 15.51 9.92 15.08
N SER A 147 14.76 8.91 15.53
CA SER A 147 14.70 7.57 14.93
C SER A 147 13.29 6.99 15.06
N ALA A 148 13.00 5.89 14.36
CA ALA A 148 11.72 5.18 14.52
C ALA A 148 11.54 4.67 15.97
N ALA A 149 12.60 4.21 16.61
CA ALA A 149 12.59 3.81 18.02
C ALA A 149 12.32 4.98 19.00
N GLY A 150 12.51 6.24 18.55
CA GLY A 150 12.18 7.41 19.38
C GLY A 150 10.68 7.63 19.58
N TRP A 151 9.81 6.92 18.86
CA TRP A 151 8.38 6.90 19.17
C TRP A 151 8.09 6.17 20.48
N GLU A 152 8.89 5.18 20.83
CA GLU A 152 8.76 4.41 22.07
C GLU A 152 8.80 5.29 23.32
N SER A 153 9.71 6.26 23.36
CA SER A 153 9.83 7.18 24.51
C SER A 153 8.64 8.15 24.66
N LEU A 154 7.62 8.02 23.81
CA LEU A 154 6.37 8.78 23.88
C LEU A 154 5.15 7.88 24.06
N GLU A 155 5.36 6.58 24.28
CA GLU A 155 4.29 5.60 24.38
C GLU A 155 3.31 5.94 25.52
N GLY A 156 2.02 5.84 25.24
CA GLY A 156 0.95 6.13 26.20
C GLY A 156 0.76 7.60 26.53
N GLU A 157 1.59 8.51 26.02
CA GLU A 157 1.45 9.94 26.27
C GLU A 157 0.40 10.62 25.40
N LEU A 158 -0.28 11.59 25.96
CA LEU A 158 -1.12 12.52 25.21
C LEU A 158 -0.23 13.52 24.49
N LEU A 159 -0.27 13.49 23.17
CA LEU A 159 0.55 14.31 22.28
C LEU A 159 -0.30 15.38 21.58
N ALA A 160 0.23 16.58 21.44
CA ALA A 160 -0.26 17.63 20.53
C ALA A 160 0.75 17.80 19.39
N ILE A 161 0.37 17.44 18.19
CA ILE A 161 1.24 17.55 17.01
C ILE A 161 1.14 18.97 16.46
N ALA A 162 2.19 19.77 16.69
CA ALA A 162 2.27 21.15 16.25
C ALA A 162 2.73 21.29 14.79
N ALA A 163 3.46 20.28 14.27
CA ALA A 163 3.86 20.26 12.87
C ALA A 163 2.68 19.91 11.95
N PRO A 164 2.64 20.45 10.73
CA PRO A 164 1.73 19.94 9.71
C PRO A 164 2.09 18.50 9.33
N LEU A 165 1.09 17.65 9.16
CA LEU A 165 1.23 16.28 8.70
C LEU A 165 0.66 16.14 7.28
N THR A 166 1.39 15.49 6.39
CA THR A 166 0.90 15.14 5.06
C THR A 166 0.21 13.78 5.12
N VAL A 167 -1.00 13.66 4.60
CA VAL A 167 -1.67 12.37 4.37
C VAL A 167 -0.88 11.62 3.31
N THR A 168 -0.37 10.45 3.66
CA THR A 168 0.44 9.60 2.77
C THR A 168 -0.32 8.37 2.28
N GLY A 169 -1.45 8.04 2.92
CA GLY A 169 -2.37 6.99 2.49
C GLY A 169 -3.70 7.08 3.23
N ASN A 170 -4.76 6.69 2.55
CA ASN A 170 -6.14 6.73 3.05
C ASN A 170 -6.91 5.42 2.77
N ASP A 171 -6.20 4.37 2.41
CA ASP A 171 -6.71 3.04 2.11
C ASP A 171 -7.38 2.35 3.31
N GLY A 172 -6.97 2.68 4.55
CA GLY A 172 -7.61 2.23 5.79
C GLY A 172 -8.79 3.08 6.25
N LEU A 173 -9.00 4.26 5.67
CA LEU A 173 -9.88 5.28 6.24
C LEU A 173 -11.36 4.85 6.25
N ALA A 174 -11.89 4.39 5.12
CA ALA A 174 -13.30 4.02 5.05
C ALA A 174 -13.63 2.77 5.87
N ARG A 175 -12.68 1.85 6.01
CA ARG A 175 -12.90 0.58 6.69
C ARG A 175 -12.57 0.61 8.19
N TYR A 176 -11.49 1.28 8.57
CA TYR A 176 -10.96 1.23 9.93
C TYR A 176 -10.91 2.58 10.64
N GLY A 177 -11.15 3.69 9.94
CA GLY A 177 -10.96 5.03 10.50
C GLY A 177 -9.49 5.45 10.61
N GLU A 178 -8.58 4.80 9.88
CA GLU A 178 -7.14 5.03 9.93
C GLU A 178 -6.65 5.92 8.80
N LEU A 179 -5.70 6.82 9.10
CA LEU A 179 -4.96 7.61 8.13
C LEU A 179 -3.47 7.39 8.28
N PHE A 180 -2.79 7.14 7.19
CA PHE A 180 -1.34 7.21 7.15
C PHE A 180 -0.91 8.66 6.94
N THR A 181 -0.01 9.14 7.78
CA THR A 181 0.52 10.50 7.70
C THR A 181 2.03 10.53 7.86
N SER A 182 2.64 11.65 7.49
CA SER A 182 4.08 11.85 7.60
C SER A 182 4.42 13.29 7.94
N PHE A 183 5.50 13.48 8.71
CA PHE A 183 6.15 14.77 8.95
C PHE A 183 6.97 15.28 7.76
N GLY A 184 7.32 14.40 6.81
CA GLY A 184 8.25 14.70 5.71
C GLY A 184 7.59 14.85 4.33
N GLY A 185 6.27 15.01 4.24
CA GLY A 185 5.57 15.02 2.96
C GLY A 185 5.24 13.61 2.48
N ARG A 186 5.10 13.42 1.16
CA ARG A 186 4.80 12.12 0.56
C ARG A 186 5.97 11.15 0.76
N LEU A 187 5.68 9.93 1.20
CA LEU A 187 6.66 8.87 1.35
C LEU A 187 6.64 7.94 0.13
N TYR A 188 7.80 7.48 -0.29
CA TYR A 188 7.95 6.56 -1.41
C TYR A 188 8.43 5.20 -0.93
N SER A 189 8.00 4.13 -1.61
CA SER A 189 8.55 2.80 -1.36
C SER A 189 10.06 2.81 -1.58
N PRO A 190 10.85 2.21 -0.67
CA PRO A 190 12.31 2.27 -0.76
C PRO A 190 12.87 1.82 -2.10
N THR A 191 12.32 0.74 -2.65
CA THR A 191 12.75 0.15 -3.93
C THR A 191 12.18 0.86 -5.17
N GLU A 192 11.34 1.88 -5.01
CA GLU A 192 11.04 2.84 -6.08
C GLU A 192 12.21 3.81 -6.28
N VAL A 193 12.90 4.18 -5.20
CA VAL A 193 13.91 5.24 -5.18
C VAL A 193 15.33 4.68 -5.31
N ALA A 194 15.62 3.56 -4.63
CA ALA A 194 16.95 2.96 -4.56
C ALA A 194 16.90 1.46 -4.89
N ALA A 195 18.03 0.92 -5.35
CA ALA A 195 18.15 -0.52 -5.54
C ALA A 195 18.02 -1.28 -4.19
N PRO A 196 17.49 -2.52 -4.19
CA PRO A 196 17.44 -3.36 -3.01
C PRO A 196 18.78 -3.44 -2.30
N GLY A 197 18.78 -3.32 -0.96
CA GLY A 197 19.99 -3.34 -0.13
C GLY A 197 20.08 -2.17 0.83
N ALA A 198 21.29 -1.78 1.22
CA ALA A 198 21.55 -0.82 2.32
C ALA A 198 20.89 0.56 2.11
N GLU A 199 20.90 1.08 0.88
CA GLU A 199 20.27 2.37 0.56
C GLU A 199 18.74 2.31 0.70
N ALA A 200 18.11 1.26 0.17
CA ALA A 200 16.68 1.04 0.34
C ALA A 200 16.30 0.85 1.83
N GLN A 201 17.14 0.14 2.59
CA GLN A 201 16.95 -0.02 4.05
C GLN A 201 17.05 1.32 4.79
N ALA A 202 17.98 2.20 4.40
CA ALA A 202 18.09 3.54 4.99
C ALA A 202 16.83 4.38 4.69
N ILE A 203 16.28 4.32 3.47
CA ILE A 203 15.02 4.98 3.11
C ILE A 203 13.84 4.37 3.90
N ALA A 204 13.83 3.06 4.10
CA ALA A 204 12.79 2.40 4.92
C ALA A 204 12.81 2.88 6.37
N ALA A 205 14.00 2.99 6.97
CA ALA A 205 14.19 3.49 8.32
C ALA A 205 13.75 4.97 8.45
N GLU A 206 14.08 5.80 7.47
CA GLU A 206 13.64 7.20 7.42
C GLU A 206 12.12 7.31 7.25
N ASN A 207 11.51 6.51 6.38
CA ASN A 207 10.07 6.44 6.24
C ASN A 207 9.39 6.05 7.57
N ALA A 208 9.92 5.04 8.27
CA ALA A 208 9.40 4.61 9.55
C ALA A 208 9.50 5.71 10.62
N ARG A 209 10.61 6.45 10.62
CA ARG A 209 10.82 7.60 11.51
C ARG A 209 9.80 8.72 11.27
N LEU A 210 9.54 9.04 10.01
CA LEU A 210 8.66 10.14 9.60
C LEU A 210 7.18 9.79 9.68
N SER A 211 6.83 8.50 9.66
CA SER A 211 5.44 8.05 9.64
C SER A 211 4.76 8.20 11.00
N LEU A 212 3.52 8.65 10.98
CA LEU A 212 2.60 8.59 12.12
C LEU A 212 1.22 8.17 11.61
N ARG A 213 0.70 7.05 12.11
CA ARG A 213 -0.67 6.63 11.79
C ARG A 213 -1.63 7.33 12.73
N LEU A 214 -2.71 7.91 12.21
CA LEU A 214 -3.83 8.42 13.00
C LEU A 214 -4.95 7.39 13.00
N ASP A 215 -5.62 7.26 14.14
CA ASP A 215 -6.63 6.21 14.36
C ASP A 215 -7.81 6.79 15.14
N ASP A 216 -9.04 6.33 14.85
CA ASP A 216 -10.27 6.84 15.46
C ASP A 216 -10.55 6.30 16.87
N ALA A 217 -9.63 5.54 17.45
CA ALA A 217 -9.73 4.88 18.74
C ALA A 217 -10.91 3.89 18.86
N ARG A 218 -11.28 3.23 17.76
CA ARG A 218 -12.35 2.24 17.70
C ARG A 218 -11.87 0.93 17.10
N SER A 219 -12.43 -0.17 17.55
CA SER A 219 -12.16 -1.51 17.02
C SER A 219 -13.15 -1.97 15.94
N GLY A 220 -14.17 -1.16 15.64
CA GLY A 220 -15.21 -1.49 14.65
C GLY A 220 -14.77 -1.24 13.23
N GLN A 221 -15.34 -2.01 12.29
CA GLN A 221 -15.14 -1.78 10.85
C GLN A 221 -16.30 -1.00 10.24
N ASP A 222 -16.05 -0.37 9.09
CA ASP A 222 -17.02 0.41 8.29
C ASP A 222 -17.77 1.46 9.12
N PRO A 223 -17.04 2.39 9.80
CA PRO A 223 -17.66 3.41 10.61
C PRO A 223 -18.57 4.30 9.77
N LYS A 224 -19.80 4.53 10.24
CA LYS A 224 -20.77 5.36 9.52
C LYS A 224 -20.37 6.83 9.45
N THR A 225 -19.58 7.28 10.41
CA THR A 225 -19.12 8.67 10.51
C THR A 225 -17.67 8.71 10.93
N MET A 226 -16.89 9.56 10.30
CA MET A 226 -15.50 9.88 10.70
C MET A 226 -15.57 11.06 11.67
N TRP A 227 -15.75 10.76 12.96
CA TRP A 227 -15.97 11.76 14.00
C TRP A 227 -14.83 12.79 14.12
N PHE A 228 -13.62 12.39 13.74
CA PHE A 228 -12.43 13.22 13.86
C PHE A 228 -12.22 14.18 12.67
N LEU A 229 -12.99 14.03 11.58
CA LEU A 229 -12.92 14.96 10.47
C LEU A 229 -13.68 16.27 10.79
N PRO A 230 -13.13 17.44 10.44
CA PRO A 230 -13.74 18.74 10.78
C PRO A 230 -14.97 19.09 9.92
N GLY A 231 -15.44 18.20 9.07
CA GLY A 231 -16.58 18.40 8.19
C GLY A 231 -17.03 17.11 7.52
N GLU A 232 -17.90 17.24 6.53
CA GLU A 232 -18.38 16.09 5.77
C GLU A 232 -17.26 15.54 4.84
N TRP A 233 -17.10 14.24 4.84
CA TRP A 233 -16.23 13.54 3.93
C TRP A 233 -16.97 13.17 2.64
N ASN A 234 -16.82 14.01 1.62
CA ASN A 234 -17.54 13.92 0.35
C ASN A 234 -16.65 14.39 -0.83
N ASP A 235 -17.23 14.56 -2.02
CA ASP A 235 -16.50 14.96 -3.24
C ASP A 235 -15.82 16.34 -3.16
N ALA A 236 -16.35 17.25 -2.36
CA ALA A 236 -15.75 18.57 -2.15
C ALA A 236 -14.57 18.50 -1.16
N ALA A 237 -14.54 17.47 -0.30
CA ALA A 237 -13.51 17.26 0.70
C ALA A 237 -13.10 15.76 0.73
N PRO A 238 -12.46 15.25 -0.33
CA PRO A 238 -12.22 13.81 -0.50
C PRO A 238 -11.11 13.26 0.39
N LEU A 239 -10.33 14.10 1.04
CA LEU A 239 -9.18 13.73 1.88
C LEU A 239 -8.21 12.81 1.13
N ARG A 240 -7.72 13.31 0.02
CA ARG A 240 -6.78 12.59 -0.84
C ARG A 240 -5.40 12.49 -0.20
N THR A 241 -4.65 11.48 -0.60
CA THR A 241 -3.20 11.43 -0.36
C THR A 241 -2.53 12.70 -0.91
N GLY A 242 -1.65 13.30 -0.10
CA GLY A 242 -1.09 14.63 -0.38
C GLY A 242 -1.81 15.79 0.32
N SER A 243 -3.00 15.57 0.92
CA SER A 243 -3.63 16.58 1.78
C SER A 243 -2.77 16.85 3.01
N VAL A 244 -2.83 18.09 3.53
CA VAL A 244 -2.07 18.51 4.71
C VAL A 244 -3.03 18.77 5.86
N ILE A 245 -2.75 18.20 7.03
CA ILE A 245 -3.56 18.31 8.23
C ILE A 245 -2.80 18.99 9.36
N THR A 246 -3.49 19.74 10.20
CA THR A 246 -2.95 20.45 11.36
C THR A 246 -3.91 20.37 12.54
N GLY A 247 -3.39 20.65 13.76
CA GLY A 247 -4.21 20.61 14.97
C GLY A 247 -4.62 19.19 15.33
N VAL A 248 -3.67 18.27 15.35
CA VAL A 248 -3.87 16.85 15.68
C VAL A 248 -3.49 16.62 17.13
N GLN A 249 -4.37 15.97 17.90
CA GLN A 249 -4.13 15.58 19.28
C GLN A 249 -4.63 14.16 19.54
N GLY A 250 -3.84 13.38 20.26
CA GLY A 250 -4.17 12.00 20.60
C GLY A 250 -3.17 11.36 21.54
N VAL A 251 -3.44 10.14 21.97
CA VAL A 251 -2.52 9.33 22.77
C VAL A 251 -1.73 8.41 21.83
N LEU A 252 -0.40 8.38 21.99
CA LEU A 252 0.45 7.46 21.24
C LEU A 252 0.28 6.04 21.76
N ASP A 253 -0.06 5.14 20.88
CA ASP A 253 -0.38 3.73 21.17
C ASP A 253 0.42 2.83 20.24
N GLN A 254 0.79 1.65 20.72
CA GLN A 254 1.47 0.61 19.93
C GLN A 254 0.55 -0.59 19.75
N ARG A 255 -0.07 -0.71 18.57
CA ARG A 255 -0.97 -1.83 18.23
C ARG A 255 -0.82 -2.26 16.78
N PHE A 256 -1.14 -3.51 16.50
CA PHE A 256 -1.14 -4.07 15.13
C PHE A 256 0.18 -3.81 14.39
N GLY A 257 1.29 -3.91 15.12
CA GLY A 257 2.64 -3.78 14.58
C GLY A 257 3.05 -2.37 14.17
N SER A 258 2.40 -1.31 14.70
CA SER A 258 2.80 0.06 14.41
C SER A 258 2.41 1.04 15.52
N HIS A 259 3.24 2.08 15.68
CA HIS A 259 2.85 3.25 16.45
C HIS A 259 1.71 3.98 15.76
N ARG A 260 0.70 4.38 16.54
CA ARG A 260 -0.47 5.11 16.07
C ARG A 260 -0.93 6.13 17.11
N LEU A 261 -1.42 7.24 16.63
CA LEU A 261 -2.00 8.26 17.50
C LEU A 261 -3.50 8.03 17.57
N GLN A 262 -3.97 7.56 18.73
CA GLN A 262 -5.39 7.40 19.03
C GLN A 262 -5.99 8.77 19.30
N LEU A 263 -6.78 9.28 18.34
CA LEU A 263 -7.27 10.65 18.38
C LEU A 263 -8.20 10.88 19.58
N THR A 264 -8.00 12.00 20.27
CA THR A 264 -8.84 12.44 21.39
C THR A 264 -9.75 13.61 21.03
N GLU A 265 -9.45 14.29 19.93
CA GLU A 265 -10.16 15.46 19.42
C GLU A 265 -10.24 15.41 17.90
N ALA A 266 -11.17 16.16 17.30
CA ALA A 266 -11.23 16.31 15.87
C ALA A 266 -9.98 17.04 15.33
N ILE A 267 -9.56 16.69 14.12
CA ILE A 267 -8.48 17.37 13.42
C ILE A 267 -8.82 18.84 13.24
N GLY A 268 -7.89 19.74 13.55
CA GLY A 268 -8.15 21.18 13.56
C GLY A 268 -8.44 21.74 12.16
N ALA A 269 -7.60 21.41 11.16
CA ALA A 269 -7.80 21.86 9.79
C ALA A 269 -7.22 20.85 8.77
N ILE A 270 -7.82 20.85 7.57
CA ILE A 270 -7.38 20.04 6.43
C ILE A 270 -7.24 20.95 5.21
N GLN A 271 -6.03 21.04 4.67
CA GLN A 271 -5.78 21.58 3.35
C GLN A 271 -5.88 20.42 2.35
N GLN A 272 -6.99 20.35 1.60
CA GLN A 272 -7.25 19.30 0.65
C GLN A 272 -6.26 19.30 -0.52
N ALA A 273 -5.71 18.15 -0.88
CA ALA A 273 -5.02 17.97 -2.16
C ALA A 273 -6.07 18.00 -3.29
N PRO A 274 -5.89 18.85 -4.32
CA PRO A 274 -6.87 18.97 -5.39
C PRO A 274 -6.90 17.71 -6.26
N ARG A 275 -8.07 17.41 -6.83
CA ARG A 275 -8.21 16.42 -7.90
C ARG A 275 -7.59 16.98 -9.18
N PRO A 276 -6.59 16.29 -9.79
CA PRO A 276 -5.93 16.81 -10.98
C PRO A 276 -6.79 16.61 -12.22
N VAL A 277 -6.72 17.55 -13.15
CA VAL A 277 -7.27 17.34 -14.50
C VAL A 277 -6.53 16.20 -15.21
N ALA A 278 -7.20 15.51 -16.13
CA ALA A 278 -6.54 14.50 -16.94
C ALA A 278 -5.36 15.10 -17.70
N PRO A 279 -4.19 14.44 -17.73
CA PRO A 279 -2.99 14.97 -18.35
C PRO A 279 -3.14 14.97 -19.87
N THR A 280 -2.47 15.94 -20.50
CA THR A 280 -2.23 15.94 -21.93
C THR A 280 -0.75 15.75 -22.19
N VAL A 281 -0.41 14.94 -23.17
CA VAL A 281 0.99 14.68 -23.56
C VAL A 281 1.22 15.07 -25.03
N PRO A 282 2.37 15.65 -25.37
CA PRO A 282 2.73 15.90 -26.77
C PRO A 282 2.97 14.60 -27.52
N GLY A 283 2.85 14.64 -28.85
CA GLY A 283 2.96 13.49 -29.76
C GLY A 283 1.75 13.38 -30.68
N ASP A 284 1.88 12.65 -31.78
CA ASP A 284 0.79 12.47 -32.75
C ASP A 284 -0.10 11.26 -32.44
N ARG A 285 0.32 10.41 -31.50
CA ARG A 285 -0.43 9.25 -30.98
C ARG A 285 -0.26 9.16 -29.46
N ARG A 286 -1.37 8.76 -28.81
CA ARG A 286 -1.43 8.59 -27.35
C ARG A 286 -1.72 7.13 -27.01
N ILE A 287 -0.88 6.56 -26.16
CA ILE A 287 -1.02 5.18 -25.70
C ILE A 287 -1.15 5.19 -24.17
N ALA A 288 -2.20 4.54 -23.65
CA ALA A 288 -2.43 4.41 -22.22
C ALA A 288 -2.07 3.00 -21.71
N GLY A 289 -1.65 2.92 -20.46
CA GLY A 289 -1.63 1.69 -19.65
C GLY A 289 -2.56 1.87 -18.47
N PHE A 290 -3.47 0.90 -18.23
CA PHE A 290 -4.45 1.02 -17.17
C PHE A 290 -4.84 -0.35 -16.58
N ASN A 291 -4.52 -0.59 -15.32
CA ASN A 291 -5.09 -1.68 -14.53
C ASN A 291 -6.52 -1.29 -14.14
N VAL A 292 -7.51 -2.08 -14.53
CA VAL A 292 -8.95 -1.76 -14.41
C VAL A 292 -9.63 -2.40 -13.19
N LEU A 293 -8.85 -2.96 -12.27
CA LEU A 293 -9.31 -3.53 -11.00
C LEU A 293 -10.39 -4.61 -11.19
N ASN A 294 -9.98 -5.79 -11.70
CA ASN A 294 -10.84 -6.97 -11.83
C ASN A 294 -12.20 -6.66 -12.50
N LEU A 295 -12.17 -6.27 -13.77
CA LEU A 295 -13.38 -6.02 -14.54
C LEU A 295 -14.02 -7.36 -14.95
N PHE A 296 -15.03 -7.78 -14.19
CA PHE A 296 -15.79 -9.03 -14.33
C PHE A 296 -17.26 -8.72 -14.57
N ASN A 297 -17.86 -9.35 -15.58
CA ASN A 297 -19.24 -9.10 -15.98
C ASN A 297 -20.21 -10.26 -15.67
N GLY A 298 -19.77 -11.27 -14.90
CA GLY A 298 -20.56 -12.45 -14.58
C GLY A 298 -20.71 -13.39 -15.78
N ASP A 299 -21.96 -13.69 -16.16
CA ASP A 299 -22.24 -14.52 -17.37
C ASP A 299 -22.41 -13.68 -18.65
N GLY A 300 -22.15 -12.37 -18.57
CA GLY A 300 -22.32 -11.44 -19.68
C GLY A 300 -23.78 -11.17 -20.07
N SER A 301 -24.76 -11.72 -19.36
CA SER A 301 -26.20 -11.53 -19.58
C SER A 301 -26.96 -11.01 -18.36
N GLY A 302 -26.23 -10.61 -17.32
CA GLY A 302 -26.76 -10.04 -16.08
C GLY A 302 -26.89 -11.02 -14.93
N GLY A 303 -26.49 -12.29 -15.11
CA GLY A 303 -26.32 -13.31 -14.06
C GLY A 303 -24.86 -13.50 -13.65
N GLY A 304 -24.57 -14.54 -12.85
CA GLY A 304 -23.21 -14.90 -12.43
C GLY A 304 -22.61 -13.97 -11.36
N PHE A 305 -23.44 -13.30 -10.59
CA PHE A 305 -23.00 -12.47 -9.45
C PHE A 305 -23.30 -13.15 -8.10
N PRO A 306 -22.47 -12.94 -7.04
CA PRO A 306 -21.21 -12.18 -7.08
C PRO A 306 -20.17 -12.84 -7.97
N THR A 307 -19.37 -12.04 -8.67
CA THR A 307 -18.25 -12.57 -9.46
C THR A 307 -17.10 -13.01 -8.56
N ASP A 308 -16.20 -13.84 -9.07
CA ASP A 308 -15.09 -14.40 -8.26
C ASP A 308 -14.14 -13.31 -7.70
N ARG A 309 -13.98 -12.19 -8.40
CA ARG A 309 -13.00 -11.16 -8.06
C ARG A 309 -13.52 -9.73 -8.15
N GLY A 310 -14.40 -9.43 -9.05
CA GLY A 310 -14.84 -8.07 -9.37
C GLY A 310 -16.10 -7.66 -8.61
N ALA A 311 -17.08 -7.20 -9.39
CA ALA A 311 -18.35 -6.70 -8.88
C ALA A 311 -19.16 -7.78 -8.13
N ALA A 312 -19.77 -7.38 -7.01
CA ALA A 312 -20.65 -8.26 -6.23
C ALA A 312 -22.07 -8.32 -6.80
N THR A 313 -22.47 -7.30 -7.54
CA THR A 313 -23.81 -7.18 -8.13
C THR A 313 -23.73 -6.63 -9.57
N PRO A 314 -24.78 -6.84 -10.39
CA PRO A 314 -24.86 -6.19 -11.71
C PRO A 314 -24.80 -4.65 -11.63
N ALA A 315 -25.32 -4.06 -10.56
CA ALA A 315 -25.26 -2.61 -10.34
C ALA A 315 -23.83 -2.13 -10.06
N ASP A 316 -23.05 -2.88 -9.26
CA ASP A 316 -21.63 -2.59 -9.05
C ASP A 316 -20.85 -2.65 -10.38
N HIS A 317 -21.07 -3.69 -11.18
CA HIS A 317 -20.45 -3.81 -12.50
C HIS A 317 -20.80 -2.62 -13.41
N ALA A 318 -22.06 -2.23 -13.47
CA ALA A 318 -22.47 -1.08 -14.27
C ALA A 318 -21.78 0.22 -13.82
N ARG A 319 -21.62 0.44 -12.50
CA ARG A 319 -20.88 1.56 -11.94
C ARG A 319 -19.39 1.49 -12.28
N GLN A 320 -18.76 0.31 -12.15
CA GLN A 320 -17.36 0.12 -12.52
C GLN A 320 -17.13 0.48 -13.99
N VAL A 321 -17.94 -0.05 -14.90
CA VAL A 321 -17.87 0.26 -16.34
C VAL A 321 -18.02 1.77 -16.57
N ALA A 322 -19.02 2.42 -15.94
CA ALA A 322 -19.25 3.86 -16.11
C ALA A 322 -18.03 4.69 -15.68
N LYS A 323 -17.40 4.36 -14.54
CA LYS A 323 -16.19 5.04 -14.04
C LYS A 323 -14.99 4.83 -14.96
N LEU A 324 -14.76 3.60 -15.43
CA LEU A 324 -13.67 3.28 -16.36
C LEU A 324 -13.86 3.96 -17.73
N VAL A 325 -15.11 4.02 -18.23
CA VAL A 325 -15.44 4.77 -19.44
C VAL A 325 -15.14 6.25 -19.26
N ALA A 326 -15.57 6.86 -18.14
CA ALA A 326 -15.28 8.26 -17.83
C ALA A 326 -13.78 8.54 -17.75
N ALA A 327 -13.00 7.62 -17.14
CA ALA A 327 -11.55 7.74 -17.04
C ALA A 327 -10.88 7.69 -18.43
N LEU A 328 -11.23 6.72 -19.27
CA LEU A 328 -10.65 6.61 -20.61
C LEU A 328 -11.08 7.74 -21.54
N GLN A 329 -12.31 8.26 -21.40
CA GLN A 329 -12.75 9.45 -22.15
C GLN A 329 -11.98 10.71 -21.74
N ALA A 330 -11.70 10.88 -20.44
CA ALA A 330 -10.94 12.03 -19.97
C ALA A 330 -9.45 11.97 -20.38
N LEU A 331 -8.85 10.78 -20.40
CA LEU A 331 -7.48 10.56 -20.89
C LEU A 331 -7.38 10.67 -22.41
N ASP A 332 -8.45 10.31 -23.13
CA ASP A 332 -8.55 10.29 -24.59
C ASP A 332 -7.37 9.63 -25.30
N PRO A 333 -7.02 8.37 -25.00
CA PRO A 333 -5.96 7.66 -25.70
C PRO A 333 -6.41 7.17 -27.08
N ASP A 334 -5.45 6.93 -27.97
CA ASP A 334 -5.68 6.28 -29.27
C ASP A 334 -5.58 4.74 -29.17
N LEU A 335 -4.86 4.24 -28.14
CA LEU A 335 -4.67 2.82 -27.80
C LEU A 335 -4.52 2.70 -26.29
N ALA A 336 -5.04 1.62 -25.70
CA ALA A 336 -4.82 1.31 -24.30
C ALA A 336 -4.50 -0.17 -24.08
N ALA A 337 -3.45 -0.43 -23.29
CA ALA A 337 -3.19 -1.73 -22.67
C ALA A 337 -3.93 -1.80 -21.34
N LEU A 338 -4.73 -2.84 -21.14
CA LEU A 338 -5.59 -3.02 -19.98
C LEU A 338 -5.15 -4.26 -19.20
N MET A 339 -5.12 -4.19 -17.88
CA MET A 339 -4.83 -5.29 -16.97
C MET A 339 -6.04 -5.57 -16.09
N GLU A 340 -6.15 -6.79 -15.60
CA GLU A 340 -7.23 -7.27 -14.74
C GLU A 340 -8.60 -7.37 -15.42
N LEU A 341 -8.61 -7.68 -16.69
CA LEU A 341 -9.83 -8.11 -17.40
C LEU A 341 -10.17 -9.55 -17.06
N GLU A 342 -11.45 -9.89 -16.97
CA GLU A 342 -11.90 -11.28 -16.87
C GLU A 342 -11.38 -12.11 -18.06
N ASN A 343 -10.95 -13.35 -17.78
CA ASN A 343 -10.46 -14.26 -18.81
C ASN A 343 -11.59 -15.14 -19.33
N ASP A 344 -12.62 -14.52 -19.92
CA ASP A 344 -13.89 -15.09 -20.36
C ASP A 344 -14.02 -15.17 -21.90
N GLY A 345 -12.89 -15.07 -22.62
CA GLY A 345 -12.85 -15.12 -24.09
C GLY A 345 -13.07 -13.77 -24.76
N PHE A 346 -13.46 -13.81 -26.05
CA PHE A 346 -13.60 -12.62 -26.91
C PHE A 346 -14.99 -12.51 -27.56
N GLY A 347 -15.92 -13.38 -27.17
CA GLY A 347 -17.29 -13.36 -27.65
C GLY A 347 -18.08 -12.10 -27.21
N PRO A 348 -19.26 -11.86 -27.77
CA PRO A 348 -20.07 -10.67 -27.45
C PRO A 348 -20.47 -10.55 -25.97
N ALA A 349 -20.50 -11.67 -25.25
CA ALA A 349 -20.79 -11.72 -23.82
C ALA A 349 -19.56 -11.48 -22.95
N SER A 350 -18.34 -11.43 -23.53
CA SER A 350 -17.12 -11.24 -22.75
C SER A 350 -17.04 -9.83 -22.15
N SER A 351 -16.42 -9.75 -20.98
CA SER A 351 -16.15 -8.51 -20.25
C SER A 351 -15.48 -7.46 -21.15
N LEU A 352 -14.42 -7.85 -21.88
CA LEU A 352 -13.72 -6.96 -22.80
C LEU A 352 -14.61 -6.46 -23.97
N ALA A 353 -15.41 -7.35 -24.58
CA ALA A 353 -16.28 -6.96 -25.70
C ALA A 353 -17.37 -5.98 -25.23
N GLN A 354 -17.98 -6.23 -24.07
CA GLN A 354 -18.99 -5.34 -23.48
C GLN A 354 -18.40 -4.00 -23.07
N PHE A 355 -17.18 -3.99 -22.50
CA PHE A 355 -16.49 -2.75 -22.17
C PHE A 355 -16.18 -1.89 -23.40
N VAL A 356 -15.70 -2.50 -24.50
CA VAL A 356 -15.48 -1.80 -25.77
C VAL A 356 -16.78 -1.30 -26.38
N ALA A 357 -17.88 -2.06 -26.25
CA ALA A 357 -19.21 -1.61 -26.67
C ALA A 357 -19.66 -0.38 -25.86
N ALA A 358 -19.44 -0.36 -24.54
CA ALA A 358 -19.74 0.78 -23.68
C ALA A 358 -18.93 2.03 -24.06
N LEU A 359 -17.62 1.88 -24.33
CA LEU A 359 -16.76 2.96 -24.82
C LEU A 359 -17.26 3.53 -26.15
N ASN A 360 -17.66 2.66 -27.08
CA ASN A 360 -18.20 3.06 -28.38
C ASN A 360 -19.55 3.79 -28.26
N ALA A 361 -20.40 3.35 -27.34
CA ALA A 361 -21.68 3.99 -27.07
C ALA A 361 -21.55 5.37 -26.42
N ALA A 362 -20.54 5.54 -25.56
CA ALA A 362 -20.31 6.79 -24.84
C ALA A 362 -19.49 7.82 -25.65
N GLY A 363 -18.69 7.37 -26.63
CA GLY A 363 -17.81 8.24 -27.43
C GLY A 363 -18.42 8.67 -28.76
N PRO A 364 -17.90 9.76 -29.35
CA PRO A 364 -18.46 10.33 -30.58
C PRO A 364 -18.16 9.53 -31.85
N HIS A 365 -17.18 8.62 -31.85
CA HIS A 365 -16.64 8.00 -33.07
C HIS A 365 -17.03 6.53 -33.25
N GLY A 366 -17.30 5.77 -32.19
CA GLY A 366 -17.67 4.35 -32.26
C GLY A 366 -16.61 3.45 -32.92
N ASP A 367 -15.34 3.86 -32.84
CA ASP A 367 -14.22 3.26 -33.58
C ASP A 367 -13.26 2.43 -32.71
N TRP A 368 -13.59 2.22 -31.45
CA TRP A 368 -12.84 1.32 -30.57
C TRP A 368 -12.99 -0.14 -31.02
N ARG A 369 -11.86 -0.83 -31.03
CA ARG A 369 -11.72 -2.26 -31.30
C ARG A 369 -10.82 -2.86 -30.24
N PHE A 370 -10.88 -4.17 -30.02
CA PHE A 370 -9.95 -4.90 -29.19
C PHE A 370 -9.13 -5.89 -30.02
N VAL A 371 -7.97 -6.28 -29.50
CA VAL A 371 -7.16 -7.35 -30.08
C VAL A 371 -7.74 -8.68 -29.63
N ASP A 372 -8.13 -9.49 -30.60
CA ASP A 372 -8.62 -10.87 -30.40
C ASP A 372 -7.46 -11.84 -30.64
N SER A 373 -6.99 -12.50 -29.60
CA SER A 373 -5.93 -13.52 -29.67
C SER A 373 -6.45 -14.95 -29.86
N GLY A 374 -7.74 -15.13 -30.10
CA GLY A 374 -8.39 -16.41 -30.24
C GLY A 374 -8.87 -16.99 -28.92
N GLU A 375 -8.12 -17.86 -28.29
CA GLU A 375 -8.43 -18.38 -26.96
C GLU A 375 -7.81 -17.49 -25.87
N GLY A 376 -8.46 -17.40 -24.70
CA GLY A 376 -7.91 -16.70 -23.55
C GLY A 376 -6.59 -17.37 -23.11
N PRO A 377 -5.47 -16.65 -23.04
CA PRO A 377 -4.19 -17.24 -22.74
C PRO A 377 -4.06 -17.60 -21.25
N GLY A 378 -3.54 -18.80 -20.99
CA GLY A 378 -3.29 -19.30 -19.63
C GLY A 378 -4.55 -19.70 -18.87
N SER A 379 -4.37 -20.12 -17.63
CA SER A 379 -5.44 -20.59 -16.73
C SER A 379 -5.84 -19.59 -15.65
N ASN A 380 -5.29 -18.36 -15.68
CA ASN A 380 -5.59 -17.34 -14.69
C ASN A 380 -6.99 -16.75 -14.91
N ALA A 381 -7.72 -16.48 -13.83
CA ALA A 381 -9.05 -15.87 -13.92
C ALA A 381 -9.05 -14.47 -14.55
N ILE A 382 -7.91 -13.79 -14.53
CA ILE A 382 -7.72 -12.48 -15.17
C ILE A 382 -6.66 -12.54 -16.25
N ARG A 383 -6.81 -11.67 -17.24
CA ARG A 383 -5.88 -11.50 -18.37
C ARG A 383 -5.57 -10.02 -18.62
N VAL A 384 -4.64 -9.80 -19.53
CA VAL A 384 -4.40 -8.50 -20.14
C VAL A 384 -5.19 -8.38 -21.46
N GLY A 385 -5.41 -7.14 -21.92
CA GLY A 385 -6.02 -6.86 -23.21
C GLY A 385 -5.45 -5.59 -23.83
N ILE A 386 -5.67 -5.44 -25.15
CA ILE A 386 -5.31 -4.22 -25.88
C ILE A 386 -6.55 -3.75 -26.63
N ILE A 387 -6.92 -2.49 -26.42
CA ILE A 387 -7.97 -1.80 -27.18
C ILE A 387 -7.36 -0.65 -27.97
N TYR A 388 -7.92 -0.34 -29.12
CA TYR A 388 -7.41 0.72 -29.99
C TYR A 388 -8.49 1.36 -30.84
N ARG A 389 -8.31 2.60 -31.24
CA ARG A 389 -9.15 3.31 -32.21
C ARG A 389 -8.74 2.91 -33.63
N SER A 390 -9.63 2.26 -34.37
CA SER A 390 -9.34 1.78 -35.73
C SER A 390 -9.13 2.91 -36.75
N SER A 391 -9.58 4.13 -36.43
CA SER A 391 -9.27 5.34 -37.20
C SER A 391 -7.84 5.86 -36.98
N ARG A 392 -7.20 5.46 -35.90
CA ARG A 392 -5.88 5.95 -35.47
C ARG A 392 -4.76 4.92 -35.68
N PHE A 393 -5.10 3.65 -35.48
CA PHE A 393 -4.17 2.52 -35.60
C PHE A 393 -4.73 1.40 -36.46
N LYS A 394 -3.85 0.76 -37.22
CA LYS A 394 -4.12 -0.47 -37.95
C LYS A 394 -3.33 -1.60 -37.30
N ALA A 395 -3.98 -2.66 -36.85
CA ALA A 395 -3.32 -3.89 -36.44
C ALA A 395 -2.62 -4.55 -37.63
N VAL A 396 -1.42 -5.03 -37.44
CA VAL A 396 -0.56 -5.66 -38.46
C VAL A 396 -0.17 -7.05 -37.98
N GLY A 397 -0.22 -8.05 -38.84
CA GLY A 397 0.07 -9.44 -38.48
C GLY A 397 -0.97 -10.04 -37.54
N LYS A 398 -0.57 -11.07 -36.80
CA LYS A 398 -1.39 -11.73 -35.80
C LYS A 398 -0.91 -11.36 -34.41
N PRO A 399 -1.82 -11.31 -33.42
CA PRO A 399 -1.41 -11.20 -32.03
C PRO A 399 -0.68 -12.46 -31.60
N ALA A 400 0.17 -12.32 -30.60
CA ALA A 400 0.88 -13.42 -29.97
C ALA A 400 0.82 -13.31 -28.44
N SER A 401 0.87 -14.44 -27.76
CA SER A 401 0.86 -14.52 -26.32
C SER A 401 1.86 -15.58 -25.85
N LEU A 402 2.45 -15.38 -24.66
CA LEU A 402 3.37 -16.31 -24.02
C LEU A 402 2.71 -16.89 -22.78
N ALA A 403 2.31 -18.16 -22.82
CA ALA A 403 1.65 -18.87 -21.71
C ALA A 403 2.52 -20.00 -21.13
N GLU A 404 3.83 -19.79 -21.03
CA GLU A 404 4.80 -20.75 -20.53
C GLU A 404 5.51 -20.25 -19.27
N GLY A 405 5.98 -21.20 -18.43
CA GLY A 405 6.71 -20.88 -17.21
C GLY A 405 5.84 -20.09 -16.22
N PRO A 406 6.31 -18.95 -15.67
CA PRO A 406 5.52 -18.18 -14.72
C PRO A 406 4.22 -17.63 -15.33
N PHE A 407 4.13 -17.49 -16.65
CA PHE A 407 2.95 -16.99 -17.34
C PHE A 407 1.82 -18.01 -17.50
N GLU A 408 2.08 -19.26 -17.17
CA GLU A 408 1.04 -20.30 -17.17
C GLU A 408 0.05 -20.10 -16.01
N ARG A 409 0.54 -19.73 -14.80
CA ARG A 409 -0.27 -19.74 -13.56
C ARG A 409 -0.03 -18.53 -12.64
N ALA A 410 1.18 -17.99 -12.57
CA ALA A 410 1.56 -16.98 -11.58
C ALA A 410 1.41 -15.56 -12.12
N SER A 411 2.16 -15.23 -13.16
CA SER A 411 1.99 -14.01 -13.96
C SER A 411 0.92 -14.27 -15.02
N ARG A 412 0.28 -13.20 -15.53
CA ARG A 412 -0.68 -13.33 -16.64
C ARG A 412 0.08 -13.35 -17.94
N ALA A 413 -0.40 -14.16 -18.88
CA ALA A 413 0.23 -14.26 -20.18
C ALA A 413 0.28 -12.88 -20.88
N PRO A 414 1.45 -12.38 -21.30
CA PRO A 414 1.55 -11.12 -22.01
C PRO A 414 0.87 -11.23 -23.38
N LEU A 415 0.31 -10.12 -23.87
CA LEU A 415 -0.31 -10.01 -25.18
C LEU A 415 0.50 -9.01 -26.03
N ALA A 416 1.07 -9.49 -27.13
CA ALA A 416 1.77 -8.67 -28.12
C ALA A 416 0.92 -8.51 -29.39
N GLN A 417 0.80 -7.27 -29.86
CA GLN A 417 0.21 -6.96 -31.16
C GLN A 417 1.02 -5.88 -31.85
N ALA A 418 1.30 -6.11 -33.12
CA ALA A 418 1.93 -5.08 -33.95
C ALA A 418 0.89 -4.11 -34.52
N PHE A 419 1.27 -2.84 -34.55
CA PHE A 419 0.43 -1.75 -35.07
C PHE A 419 1.19 -0.86 -36.03
N ARG A 420 0.42 -0.13 -36.85
CA ARG A 420 0.89 0.98 -37.67
C ARG A 420 -0.03 2.17 -37.52
N ALA A 421 0.50 3.37 -37.39
CA ALA A 421 -0.23 4.62 -37.40
C ALA A 421 0.09 5.38 -38.70
N GLY A 422 -0.94 5.64 -39.53
CA GLY A 422 -0.74 6.37 -40.80
C GLY A 422 0.31 5.72 -41.70
N GLY A 423 1.30 6.52 -42.14
CA GLY A 423 2.45 6.07 -42.94
C GLY A 423 3.68 5.68 -42.11
N GLY A 424 3.58 5.68 -40.80
CA GLY A 424 4.69 5.44 -39.90
C GLY A 424 5.16 3.98 -39.79
N PRO A 425 6.07 3.70 -38.88
CA PRO A 425 6.65 2.36 -38.71
C PRO A 425 5.65 1.35 -38.19
N VAL A 426 5.96 0.07 -38.37
CA VAL A 426 5.33 -1.01 -37.63
C VAL A 426 6.04 -1.12 -36.28
N PHE A 427 5.29 -1.13 -35.20
CA PHE A 427 5.80 -1.30 -33.85
C PHE A 427 4.90 -2.26 -33.06
N VAL A 428 5.44 -2.88 -32.01
CA VAL A 428 4.69 -3.81 -31.17
C VAL A 428 4.33 -3.16 -29.84
N VAL A 429 3.08 -3.31 -29.42
CA VAL A 429 2.62 -3.05 -28.05
C VAL A 429 2.45 -4.37 -27.33
N VAL A 430 3.02 -4.47 -26.13
CA VAL A 430 3.01 -5.67 -25.31
C VAL A 430 2.36 -5.35 -23.96
N ALA A 431 1.12 -5.76 -23.78
CA ALA A 431 0.40 -5.62 -22.50
C ALA A 431 0.89 -6.69 -21.51
N ASN A 432 1.19 -6.30 -20.28
CA ASN A 432 1.77 -7.18 -19.27
C ASN A 432 1.07 -7.06 -17.92
N HIS A 433 1.03 -8.18 -17.17
CA HIS A 433 0.64 -8.19 -15.78
C HIS A 433 1.39 -9.31 -15.03
N PHE A 434 2.44 -8.97 -14.30
CA PHE A 434 3.27 -9.92 -13.58
C PHE A 434 2.64 -10.39 -12.27
N LYS A 435 3.29 -11.34 -11.57
CA LYS A 435 2.83 -11.86 -10.29
C LYS A 435 2.85 -10.77 -9.23
N SER A 436 1.71 -10.59 -8.56
CA SER A 436 1.56 -9.62 -7.47
C SER A 436 2.49 -9.91 -6.28
N LYS A 437 2.78 -8.88 -5.50
CA LYS A 437 3.59 -8.95 -4.26
C LYS A 437 2.85 -9.64 -3.10
N GLY A 438 1.54 -9.82 -3.19
CA GLY A 438 0.71 -10.41 -2.14
C GLY A 438 0.67 -11.93 -2.15
N GLY A 439 0.19 -12.51 -1.02
CA GLY A 439 0.05 -13.97 -0.83
C GLY A 439 1.32 -14.66 -0.32
N CYS A 440 2.09 -13.97 0.51
CA CYS A 440 3.39 -14.40 1.03
C CYS A 440 3.34 -15.73 1.78
N ASP A 441 2.23 -16.07 2.42
CA ASP A 441 2.04 -17.35 3.11
C ASP A 441 2.23 -18.57 2.20
N ASN A 442 2.10 -18.37 0.88
CA ASN A 442 2.28 -19.41 -0.13
C ASN A 442 3.63 -19.32 -0.87
N ALA A 443 4.47 -18.37 -0.50
CA ALA A 443 5.77 -18.15 -1.13
C ALA A 443 6.84 -19.03 -0.48
N THR A 444 7.62 -19.76 -1.29
CA THR A 444 8.67 -20.65 -0.81
C THR A 444 9.96 -20.50 -1.61
N GLY A 445 11.09 -20.89 -1.03
CA GLY A 445 12.38 -20.85 -1.72
C GLY A 445 12.75 -19.43 -2.17
N GLY A 446 13.12 -19.27 -3.43
CA GLY A 446 13.50 -17.95 -4.00
C GLY A 446 12.35 -16.95 -4.11
N ASP A 447 11.11 -17.39 -3.92
CA ASP A 447 9.92 -16.53 -3.90
C ASP A 447 9.52 -16.07 -2.49
N ALA A 448 10.13 -16.62 -1.43
CA ALA A 448 9.93 -16.11 -0.08
C ALA A 448 10.43 -14.66 0.04
N ASP A 449 9.82 -13.88 0.94
CA ASP A 449 10.29 -12.54 1.21
C ASP A 449 11.67 -12.61 1.88
N SER A 450 12.66 -12.03 1.24
CA SER A 450 14.05 -11.97 1.75
C SER A 450 14.31 -10.77 2.68
N GLY A 451 13.31 -9.92 2.91
CA GLY A 451 13.46 -8.69 3.71
C GLY A 451 14.25 -7.57 3.02
N ASP A 452 14.48 -7.67 1.72
CA ASP A 452 15.23 -6.69 0.92
C ASP A 452 14.36 -5.55 0.33
N GLY A 453 13.06 -5.56 0.66
CA GLY A 453 12.08 -4.57 0.21
C GLY A 453 11.36 -4.93 -1.08
N GLN A 454 11.71 -6.05 -1.74
CA GLN A 454 11.08 -6.51 -2.97
C GLN A 454 9.81 -7.35 -2.73
N ALA A 455 9.55 -7.73 -1.48
CA ALA A 455 8.47 -8.65 -1.05
C ALA A 455 8.52 -10.03 -1.74
N CYS A 456 7.50 -10.84 -1.50
CA CYS A 456 7.44 -12.21 -2.03
C CYS A 456 7.31 -12.25 -3.56
N PHE A 457 7.60 -13.43 -4.12
CA PHE A 457 7.51 -13.76 -5.55
C PHE A 457 8.45 -12.95 -6.45
N ASN A 458 9.55 -12.44 -5.89
CA ASN A 458 10.53 -11.69 -6.69
C ASN A 458 11.20 -12.58 -7.74
N ALA A 459 11.60 -13.80 -7.40
CA ALA A 459 12.18 -14.75 -8.35
C ALA A 459 11.23 -15.05 -9.52
N THR A 460 9.94 -15.24 -9.25
CA THR A 460 8.91 -15.41 -10.27
C THR A 460 8.80 -14.18 -11.19
N ARG A 461 8.85 -12.96 -10.65
CA ARG A 461 8.82 -11.72 -11.48
C ARG A 461 10.09 -11.55 -12.30
N VAL A 462 11.26 -11.88 -11.76
CA VAL A 462 12.54 -11.87 -12.50
C VAL A 462 12.50 -12.88 -13.65
N ASP A 463 11.99 -14.10 -13.43
CA ASP A 463 11.85 -15.10 -14.52
C ASP A 463 10.83 -14.65 -15.57
N SER A 464 9.75 -13.95 -15.16
CA SER A 464 8.79 -13.34 -16.08
C SER A 464 9.46 -12.29 -16.97
N ALA A 465 10.25 -11.38 -16.38
CA ALA A 465 10.99 -10.35 -17.12
C ALA A 465 12.01 -10.95 -18.10
N ARG A 466 12.73 -11.98 -17.66
CA ARG A 466 13.71 -12.68 -18.50
C ARG A 466 13.04 -13.34 -19.71
N ARG A 467 11.98 -14.12 -19.48
CA ARG A 467 11.24 -14.82 -20.54
C ARG A 467 10.54 -13.87 -21.49
N LEU A 468 9.97 -12.78 -20.97
CA LEU A 468 9.36 -11.73 -21.79
C LEU A 468 10.38 -11.17 -22.77
N ASN A 469 11.57 -10.79 -22.28
CA ASN A 469 12.64 -10.26 -23.13
C ASN A 469 13.12 -11.29 -24.18
N GLU A 470 13.31 -12.55 -23.79
CA GLU A 470 13.72 -13.63 -24.69
C GLU A 470 12.66 -13.88 -25.78
N TRP A 471 11.38 -13.91 -25.40
CA TRP A 471 10.27 -14.10 -26.33
C TRP A 471 10.14 -12.96 -27.32
N LEU A 472 10.26 -11.70 -26.90
CA LEU A 472 10.17 -10.55 -27.79
C LEU A 472 11.32 -10.50 -28.79
N ALA A 473 12.50 -11.03 -28.46
CA ALA A 473 13.62 -11.16 -29.37
C ALA A 473 13.36 -12.14 -30.54
N THR A 474 12.33 -13.00 -30.44
CA THR A 474 11.95 -13.94 -31.51
C THR A 474 10.99 -13.33 -32.56
N ASP A 475 10.61 -12.06 -32.44
CA ASP A 475 9.54 -11.43 -33.23
C ASP A 475 8.24 -12.25 -33.21
N PRO A 476 7.57 -12.38 -32.06
CA PRO A 476 6.42 -13.27 -31.93
C PRO A 476 5.23 -12.89 -32.81
N THR A 477 5.16 -11.64 -33.30
CA THR A 477 4.13 -11.19 -34.23
C THR A 477 4.48 -11.45 -35.71
N GLY A 478 5.72 -11.82 -36.02
CA GLY A 478 6.21 -12.10 -37.37
C GLY A 478 6.16 -10.89 -38.28
N THR A 479 6.27 -9.66 -37.74
CA THR A 479 6.06 -8.43 -38.52
C THR A 479 7.33 -7.62 -38.75
N SER A 480 8.47 -8.07 -38.21
CA SER A 480 9.75 -7.35 -38.22
C SER A 480 9.57 -5.87 -37.79
N PRO A 481 9.10 -5.62 -36.57
CA PRO A 481 8.78 -4.28 -36.09
C PRO A 481 10.04 -3.42 -35.95
N GLU A 482 9.91 -2.11 -36.14
CA GLU A 482 11.00 -1.14 -35.93
C GLU A 482 11.26 -0.88 -34.44
N GLY A 483 10.31 -1.24 -33.57
CA GLY A 483 10.47 -1.12 -32.14
C GLY A 483 9.31 -1.69 -31.35
N ALA A 484 9.46 -1.75 -30.02
CA ALA A 484 8.49 -2.33 -29.12
C ALA A 484 8.29 -1.47 -27.86
N LEU A 485 7.04 -1.48 -27.37
CA LEU A 485 6.60 -0.90 -26.09
C LEU A 485 6.09 -2.02 -25.19
N VAL A 486 6.77 -2.29 -24.09
CA VAL A 486 6.29 -3.11 -22.97
C VAL A 486 5.58 -2.19 -22.00
N ILE A 487 4.28 -2.45 -21.75
CA ILE A 487 3.46 -1.57 -20.92
C ILE A 487 2.53 -2.39 -20.03
N GLY A 488 2.32 -1.95 -18.80
CA GLY A 488 1.37 -2.56 -17.87
C GLY A 488 1.90 -2.70 -16.45
N ASP A 489 1.19 -3.48 -15.65
CA ASP A 489 1.47 -3.75 -14.26
C ASP A 489 2.55 -4.86 -14.14
N LEU A 490 3.78 -4.45 -13.85
CA LEU A 490 4.90 -5.38 -13.65
C LEU A 490 5.03 -5.82 -12.18
N ASN A 491 4.16 -5.33 -11.29
CA ASN A 491 4.15 -5.64 -9.85
C ASN A 491 5.53 -5.54 -9.18
N ALA A 492 6.33 -4.63 -9.66
CA ALA A 492 7.68 -4.37 -9.19
C ALA A 492 7.94 -2.87 -9.21
N HIS A 493 8.63 -2.34 -8.20
CA HIS A 493 9.02 -0.93 -8.18
C HIS A 493 10.21 -0.68 -9.15
N ALA A 494 10.45 0.57 -9.49
CA ALA A 494 11.40 0.96 -10.56
C ALA A 494 12.83 0.42 -10.39
N GLN A 495 13.28 0.22 -9.14
CA GLN A 495 14.65 -0.25 -8.85
C GLN A 495 14.72 -1.73 -8.47
N GLU A 496 13.61 -2.46 -8.55
CA GLU A 496 13.59 -3.90 -8.27
C GLU A 496 14.18 -4.74 -9.39
N ASP A 497 14.59 -5.94 -9.07
CA ASP A 497 15.33 -6.82 -9.97
C ASP A 497 14.65 -7.09 -11.31
N PRO A 498 13.30 -7.27 -11.41
CA PRO A 498 12.63 -7.46 -12.69
C PRO A 498 12.86 -6.29 -13.66
N LEU A 499 12.75 -5.04 -13.16
CA LEU A 499 12.95 -3.82 -13.94
C LEU A 499 14.42 -3.64 -14.30
N ARG A 500 15.31 -3.82 -13.32
CA ARG A 500 16.77 -3.73 -13.53
C ARG A 500 17.27 -4.74 -14.56
N LEU A 501 16.69 -5.95 -14.58
CA LEU A 501 16.99 -6.94 -15.62
C LEU A 501 16.58 -6.40 -16.99
N LEU A 502 15.37 -5.87 -17.17
CA LEU A 502 14.89 -5.30 -18.43
C LEU A 502 15.77 -4.11 -18.85
N TYR A 503 16.14 -3.21 -17.94
CA TYR A 503 17.07 -2.10 -18.24
C TYR A 503 18.44 -2.61 -18.73
N SER A 504 18.97 -3.67 -18.11
CA SER A 504 20.23 -4.30 -18.54
C SER A 504 20.16 -4.93 -19.94
N ARG A 505 18.95 -5.18 -20.44
CA ARG A 505 18.68 -5.70 -21.79
C ARG A 505 18.38 -4.61 -22.81
N GLY A 506 18.50 -3.34 -22.43
CA GLY A 506 18.34 -2.18 -23.31
C GLY A 506 16.95 -1.55 -23.32
N TRP A 507 16.02 -2.04 -22.50
CA TRP A 507 14.72 -1.38 -22.29
C TRP A 507 14.90 -0.08 -21.53
N GLN A 508 14.18 0.97 -21.93
CA GLN A 508 14.29 2.31 -21.38
C GLN A 508 12.93 2.73 -20.78
N ASP A 509 12.94 3.13 -19.53
CA ASP A 509 11.76 3.62 -18.83
C ASP A 509 11.30 4.97 -19.40
N ALA A 510 10.04 5.05 -19.83
CA ALA A 510 9.44 6.25 -20.40
C ALA A 510 9.50 7.45 -19.45
N PHE A 511 9.27 7.23 -18.15
CA PHE A 511 9.33 8.29 -17.14
C PHE A 511 10.75 8.80 -16.92
N ALA A 512 11.73 7.90 -16.92
CA ALA A 512 13.14 8.28 -16.84
C ALA A 512 13.58 9.06 -18.09
N LEU A 513 13.18 8.63 -19.30
CA LEU A 513 13.43 9.35 -20.55
C LEU A 513 12.82 10.76 -20.54
N ALA A 514 11.61 10.90 -20.01
CA ALA A 514 10.91 12.19 -19.88
C ALA A 514 11.40 13.01 -18.69
N LYS A 515 12.29 12.49 -17.84
CA LYS A 515 12.77 13.10 -16.60
C LYS A 515 11.63 13.49 -15.66
N ALA A 516 10.62 12.62 -15.56
CA ALA A 516 9.50 12.83 -14.64
C ALA A 516 9.99 12.80 -13.19
N GLU A 517 9.50 13.75 -12.40
CA GLU A 517 9.85 13.86 -11.00
C GLU A 517 8.97 12.93 -10.17
N ARG A 518 9.59 11.92 -9.53
CA ARG A 518 8.96 11.00 -8.58
C ARG A 518 7.59 10.45 -9.01
N PRO A 519 7.51 9.77 -10.18
CA PRO A 519 6.28 9.17 -10.67
C PRO A 519 5.80 8.06 -9.72
N TYR A 520 4.47 7.84 -9.67
CA TYR A 520 3.86 6.74 -8.93
C TYR A 520 2.49 6.41 -9.53
N SER A 521 2.12 5.15 -9.56
CA SER A 521 0.81 4.68 -10.02
C SER A 521 -0.03 4.03 -8.92
N PHE A 522 0.57 3.79 -7.75
CA PHE A 522 -0.05 3.04 -6.66
C PHE A 522 0.37 3.58 -5.29
N VAL A 523 -0.54 3.51 -4.31
CA VAL A 523 -0.26 3.86 -2.91
C VAL A 523 -0.65 2.69 -2.02
N TRP A 524 0.30 2.23 -1.21
CA TRP A 524 0.07 1.14 -0.26
C TRP A 524 0.73 1.42 1.08
N ALA A 525 -0.03 1.23 2.16
CA ALA A 525 0.47 1.44 3.53
C ALA A 525 1.20 2.78 3.70
N GLY A 526 0.66 3.85 3.13
CA GLY A 526 1.22 5.20 3.21
C GLY A 526 2.47 5.44 2.36
N ARG A 527 2.77 4.59 1.38
CA ARG A 527 3.93 4.74 0.48
C ARG A 527 3.49 4.71 -0.97
N SER A 528 3.98 5.66 -1.74
CA SER A 528 3.75 5.76 -3.18
C SER A 528 4.84 5.03 -3.95
N ALA A 529 4.48 4.33 -5.02
CA ALA A 529 5.41 3.67 -5.93
C ALA A 529 4.77 3.42 -7.29
N ARG A 530 5.56 3.07 -8.29
CA ARG A 530 5.03 2.50 -9.52
C ARG A 530 4.95 0.98 -9.41
N LEU A 531 3.84 0.43 -9.85
CA LEU A 531 3.69 -0.96 -10.25
C LEU A 531 3.49 -1.06 -11.76
N ASP A 532 2.96 0.03 -12.35
CA ASP A 532 2.71 0.18 -13.77
C ASP A 532 3.88 0.86 -14.45
N HIS A 533 4.37 0.27 -15.53
CA HIS A 533 5.55 0.71 -16.25
C HIS A 533 5.30 0.78 -17.75
N ALA A 534 6.04 1.66 -18.43
CA ALA A 534 6.14 1.74 -19.88
C ALA A 534 7.61 1.73 -20.27
N LEU A 535 8.04 0.66 -20.90
CA LEU A 535 9.43 0.45 -21.31
C LEU A 535 9.52 0.42 -22.84
N LEU A 536 10.40 1.24 -23.37
CA LEU A 536 10.62 1.39 -24.79
C LEU A 536 11.97 0.76 -25.17
N ASP A 537 12.02 0.05 -26.27
CA ASP A 537 13.29 -0.36 -26.85
C ASP A 537 13.97 0.82 -27.60
N ALA A 538 15.17 0.60 -28.12
CA ALA A 538 15.91 1.62 -28.85
C ALA A 538 15.17 2.15 -30.10
N GLY A 539 14.29 1.34 -30.71
CA GLY A 539 13.51 1.71 -31.89
C GLY A 539 12.42 2.72 -31.59
N LEU A 540 11.81 2.65 -30.40
CA LEU A 540 10.74 3.55 -29.98
C LEU A 540 11.18 4.68 -29.05
N ALA A 541 12.27 4.54 -28.31
CA ALA A 541 12.70 5.51 -27.31
C ALA A 541 12.86 6.94 -27.90
N GLY A 542 13.43 7.05 -29.09
CA GLY A 542 13.57 8.33 -29.80
C GLY A 542 12.28 8.97 -30.28
N ARG A 543 11.17 8.23 -30.28
CA ARG A 543 9.84 8.70 -30.69
C ARG A 543 8.98 9.17 -29.52
N LEU A 544 9.38 8.94 -28.27
CA LEU A 544 8.69 9.44 -27.09
C LEU A 544 8.74 10.97 -27.05
N ARG A 545 7.59 11.61 -26.79
CA ARG A 545 7.44 13.06 -26.66
C ARG A 545 7.01 13.48 -25.28
N GLY A 546 6.35 12.60 -24.54
CA GLY A 546 5.96 12.84 -23.16
C GLY A 546 5.29 11.64 -22.54
N VAL A 547 5.25 11.62 -21.22
CA VAL A 547 4.53 10.64 -20.43
C VAL A 547 3.99 11.32 -19.17
N ALA A 548 2.83 10.90 -18.69
CA ALA A 548 2.25 11.36 -17.45
C ALA A 548 1.40 10.26 -16.81
N GLU A 549 1.31 10.26 -15.50
CA GLU A 549 0.31 9.54 -14.72
C GLU A 549 -0.85 10.49 -14.39
N TRP A 550 -2.04 9.94 -14.34
CA TRP A 550 -3.19 10.69 -13.87
C TRP A 550 -3.64 10.16 -12.51
N HIS A 551 -3.26 10.88 -11.46
CA HIS A 551 -3.56 10.48 -10.08
C HIS A 551 -5.06 10.61 -9.76
N ALA A 552 -5.88 9.89 -10.51
CA ALA A 552 -7.33 9.82 -10.33
C ALA A 552 -7.75 8.70 -9.37
N ASN A 553 -6.87 7.76 -9.08
CA ASN A 553 -7.17 6.52 -8.38
C ASN A 553 -6.34 6.30 -7.13
N ALA A 554 -5.01 6.27 -7.23
CA ALA A 554 -4.12 5.89 -6.14
C ALA A 554 -4.19 6.85 -4.94
N ASP A 555 -4.47 8.12 -5.17
CA ASP A 555 -4.64 9.12 -4.11
C ASP A 555 -6.06 9.17 -3.53
N GLU A 556 -7.05 8.58 -4.21
CA GLU A 556 -8.44 8.58 -3.76
C GLU A 556 -8.71 7.46 -2.75
N SER A 557 -9.54 7.76 -1.75
CA SER A 557 -10.02 6.72 -0.82
C SER A 557 -10.95 5.72 -1.51
N ASP A 558 -10.99 4.49 -0.99
CA ASP A 558 -11.95 3.46 -1.35
C ASP A 558 -13.42 3.84 -1.10
N ARG A 559 -13.69 4.93 -0.35
CA ARG A 559 -15.01 5.53 -0.25
C ARG A 559 -15.59 5.92 -1.62
N PHE A 560 -14.73 6.27 -2.57
CA PHE A 560 -15.13 6.70 -3.92
C PHE A 560 -15.11 5.55 -4.94
N ASP A 561 -14.87 4.33 -4.50
CA ASP A 561 -14.91 3.10 -5.28
C ASP A 561 -16.36 2.79 -5.75
N TYR A 562 -16.50 2.11 -6.90
CA TYR A 562 -17.79 1.69 -7.47
C TYR A 562 -18.65 0.85 -6.52
N ARG A 563 -18.02 0.13 -5.56
CA ARG A 563 -18.70 -0.69 -4.55
C ARG A 563 -19.38 0.13 -3.44
N ARG A 564 -19.20 1.44 -3.43
CA ARG A 564 -19.76 2.36 -2.44
C ARG A 564 -20.87 3.27 -3.03
N ASP A 565 -21.65 2.78 -4.02
CA ASP A 565 -22.75 3.49 -4.68
C ASP A 565 -22.33 4.83 -5.34
N ARG A 566 -21.17 4.82 -6.01
CA ARG A 566 -20.61 6.01 -6.68
C ARG A 566 -20.71 5.85 -8.20
N ASP A 567 -21.39 6.77 -8.85
CA ASP A 567 -21.70 6.71 -10.27
C ASP A 567 -20.86 7.69 -11.11
N GLY A 568 -20.40 7.22 -12.27
CA GLY A 568 -20.12 7.99 -13.48
C GLY A 568 -18.97 9.01 -13.45
N ASP A 569 -18.25 9.17 -12.34
CA ASP A 569 -17.04 10.00 -12.28
C ASP A 569 -15.77 9.14 -12.44
N PRO A 570 -14.62 9.68 -12.86
CA PRO A 570 -13.40 8.92 -13.08
C PRO A 570 -12.61 8.60 -11.79
N TRP A 571 -13.00 9.19 -10.62
CA TRP A 571 -12.24 9.11 -9.39
C TRP A 571 -12.39 7.75 -8.70
N ARG A 572 -11.28 7.09 -8.41
CA ARG A 572 -11.26 5.74 -7.87
C ARG A 572 -11.98 4.72 -8.77
N ALA A 573 -11.79 4.84 -10.08
CA ALA A 573 -12.24 3.83 -11.04
C ALA A 573 -11.44 2.53 -10.92
N SER A 574 -10.24 2.61 -10.35
CA SER A 574 -9.31 1.55 -10.02
C SER A 574 -8.55 1.90 -8.73
N ASP A 575 -7.65 1.04 -8.29
CA ASP A 575 -6.63 1.32 -7.27
C ASP A 575 -5.29 1.75 -7.89
N HIS A 576 -5.13 1.57 -9.20
CA HIS A 576 -3.98 2.02 -9.99
C HIS A 576 -4.30 3.28 -10.77
N ASP A 577 -3.35 4.20 -10.84
CA ASP A 577 -3.42 5.36 -11.71
C ASP A 577 -3.11 4.98 -13.16
N PRO A 578 -3.92 5.42 -14.14
CA PRO A 578 -3.58 5.22 -15.53
C PRO A 578 -2.41 6.11 -15.96
N MET A 579 -1.54 5.58 -16.83
CA MET A 579 -0.49 6.34 -17.48
C MET A 579 -0.87 6.66 -18.93
N LEU A 580 -0.33 7.77 -19.44
CA LEU A 580 -0.51 8.21 -20.83
C LEU A 580 0.83 8.58 -21.45
N LEU A 581 1.18 7.92 -22.56
CA LEU A 581 2.37 8.22 -23.36
C LEU A 581 1.96 8.95 -24.63
N GLY A 582 2.75 9.94 -25.02
CA GLY A 582 2.66 10.58 -26.34
C GLY A 582 3.88 10.21 -27.18
N LEU A 583 3.65 9.70 -28.37
CA LEU A 583 4.70 9.27 -29.30
C LEU A 583 4.44 9.85 -30.71
N ASP A 584 5.51 10.03 -31.48
CA ASP A 584 5.45 10.34 -32.90
C ASP A 584 5.50 9.05 -33.72
N LEU A 585 4.33 8.55 -34.13
CA LEU A 585 4.17 7.23 -34.77
C LEU A 585 3.51 7.30 -36.15
N ALA A 586 2.99 8.46 -36.56
CA ALA A 586 2.27 8.58 -37.83
C ALA A 586 3.16 8.82 -39.06
N ARG A 587 4.46 9.08 -38.84
CA ARG A 587 5.43 9.39 -39.89
C ARG A 587 6.67 8.54 -39.80
#